data_21c9f4fe1286b2ffa78e584af873bb30
#
_entry.id   21c9f4fe1286b2ffa78e584af873bb30
#
_cell.length_a   1.000
_cell.length_b   1.000
_cell.length_c   1.000
_cell.angle_alpha   90.00
_cell.angle_beta   90.00
_cell.angle_gamma   90.00
#
_symmetry.space_group_name_H-M   'P 1'
#
loop_
_entity.id
_entity.type
_entity.pdbx_description
1 polymer ?
#
loop_
_entity_poly.entity_id
_entity_poly.type
_entity_poly.pdbx_seq_one_letter_code
_entity_poly.pdbx_strand_id
1 'polypeptide(L)'
;RIRAGKTVPGIEALLRQSGRQLARTTSADLGFVAGPRINAAGRLEDISIGIECLLTDDMDTALHHAAILDRINGERREIESTMREQAFAYVDAMDASNLPACVCVCDESWHQGVVGLIAARVRERCHRPSIAFARESNTLLKGSARSIQGVHARDLLEAVHTVDPDVIVKFGGHAMAA
;
A
#
# COMPACT_ATOMS: atom_id res chain seq x y z
N ARG A 1 9.27 19.51 -19.02
CA ARG A 1 9.09 20.70 -18.16
C ARG A 1 9.93 20.55 -16.89
N ILE A 2 9.78 19.48 -16.07
CA ILE A 2 10.53 19.26 -14.83
C ILE A 2 12.05 19.34 -15.04
N ARG A 3 12.61 18.68 -16.07
CA ARG A 3 14.04 18.72 -16.41
C ARG A 3 14.58 20.12 -16.70
N ALA A 4 13.73 21.02 -17.10
CA ALA A 4 14.06 22.43 -17.35
C ALA A 4 13.76 23.34 -16.14
N GLY A 5 13.59 22.77 -14.95
CA GLY A 5 13.28 23.52 -13.73
C GLY A 5 11.85 24.09 -13.67
N LYS A 6 10.96 23.68 -14.57
CA LYS A 6 9.57 24.16 -14.62
C LYS A 6 8.67 23.15 -13.92
N THR A 7 8.65 23.17 -12.59
CA THR A 7 7.84 22.31 -11.73
C THR A 7 7.36 23.09 -10.50
N VAL A 8 6.39 22.53 -9.79
CA VAL A 8 5.97 23.07 -8.49
C VAL A 8 7.01 22.75 -7.41
N PRO A 9 7.17 23.61 -6.38
CA PRO A 9 8.15 23.39 -5.31
C PRO A 9 8.07 22.00 -4.66
N GLY A 10 6.86 21.48 -4.41
CA GLY A 10 6.68 20.17 -3.78
C GLY A 10 7.27 19.00 -4.58
N ILE A 11 7.11 18.98 -5.90
CA ILE A 11 7.74 17.94 -6.74
C ILE A 11 9.26 18.07 -6.72
N GLU A 12 9.77 19.30 -6.78
CA GLU A 12 11.21 19.54 -6.70
C GLU A 12 11.76 19.10 -5.35
N ALA A 13 11.10 19.45 -4.25
CA ALA A 13 11.50 19.09 -2.88
C ALA A 13 11.53 17.55 -2.70
N LEU A 14 10.49 16.82 -3.14
CA LEU A 14 10.44 15.36 -3.08
C LEU A 14 11.57 14.69 -3.86
N LEU A 15 11.90 15.21 -5.03
CA LEU A 15 13.00 14.69 -5.86
C LEU A 15 14.36 14.99 -5.21
N ARG A 16 14.58 16.20 -4.71
CA ARG A 16 15.81 16.59 -3.99
C ARG A 16 16.02 15.77 -2.73
N GLN A 17 14.96 15.61 -1.90
CA GLN A 17 15.01 14.81 -0.67
C GLN A 17 15.41 13.34 -0.94
N SER A 18 15.09 12.82 -2.11
CA SER A 18 15.48 11.48 -2.53
C SER A 18 16.80 11.39 -3.29
N GLY A 19 17.57 12.47 -3.35
CA GLY A 19 18.87 12.54 -4.05
C GLY A 19 18.75 12.57 -5.58
N ARG A 20 17.57 12.88 -6.13
CA ARG A 20 17.36 12.96 -7.58
C ARG A 20 17.66 14.36 -8.11
N GLN A 21 18.33 14.43 -9.25
CA GLN A 21 18.59 15.67 -9.97
C GLN A 21 17.46 15.97 -10.94
N LEU A 22 16.89 17.19 -10.91
CA LEU A 22 15.80 17.60 -11.80
C LEU A 22 16.10 17.37 -13.27
N ALA A 23 17.31 17.73 -13.70
CA ALA A 23 17.73 17.61 -15.10
C ALA A 23 17.72 16.16 -15.65
N ARG A 24 17.76 15.16 -14.75
CA ARG A 24 17.77 13.73 -15.09
C ARG A 24 16.48 13.00 -14.74
N THR A 25 15.47 13.72 -14.23
CA THR A 25 14.20 13.13 -13.79
C THR A 25 13.48 12.45 -14.94
N THR A 26 12.93 11.28 -14.67
CA THR A 26 12.10 10.47 -15.57
C THR A 26 10.69 10.32 -15.02
N SER A 27 9.77 9.78 -15.82
CA SER A 27 8.42 9.41 -15.32
C SER A 27 8.49 8.35 -14.22
N ALA A 28 9.48 7.44 -14.28
CA ALA A 28 9.72 6.46 -13.23
C ALA A 28 10.05 7.10 -11.88
N ASP A 29 10.78 8.21 -11.84
CA ASP A 29 11.07 8.92 -10.59
C ASP A 29 9.79 9.50 -9.96
N LEU A 30 8.83 9.96 -10.76
CA LEU A 30 7.55 10.39 -10.24
C LEU A 30 6.74 9.22 -9.66
N GLY A 31 6.68 8.10 -10.38
CA GLY A 31 5.92 6.91 -9.96
C GLY A 31 6.56 6.13 -8.81
N PHE A 32 7.88 6.02 -8.77
CA PHE A 32 8.60 5.14 -7.83
C PHE A 32 9.43 5.87 -6.77
N VAL A 33 9.55 7.19 -6.86
CA VAL A 33 10.27 8.01 -5.88
C VAL A 33 9.32 8.99 -5.19
N ALA A 34 8.68 9.91 -5.92
CA ALA A 34 7.78 10.90 -5.33
C ALA A 34 6.45 10.26 -4.86
N GLY A 35 5.79 9.46 -5.72
CA GLY A 35 4.51 8.84 -5.41
C GLY A 35 4.48 8.00 -4.15
N PRO A 36 5.46 7.09 -3.89
CA PRO A 36 5.49 6.30 -2.66
C PRO A 36 5.58 7.12 -1.37
N ARG A 37 6.23 8.28 -1.37
CA ARG A 37 6.33 9.18 -0.21
C ARG A 37 4.96 9.80 0.11
N ILE A 38 4.28 10.32 -0.90
CA ILE A 38 2.93 10.88 -0.76
C ILE A 38 1.95 9.78 -0.29
N ASN A 39 2.00 8.60 -0.93
CA ASN A 39 1.11 7.48 -0.59
C ASN A 39 1.36 6.93 0.81
N ALA A 40 2.57 7.05 1.36
CA ALA A 40 2.89 6.59 2.70
C ALA A 40 2.16 7.41 3.77
N ALA A 41 2.00 8.72 3.59
CA ALA A 41 1.22 9.57 4.50
C ALA A 41 -0.22 9.05 4.61
N GLY A 42 -0.92 8.83 3.50
CA GLY A 42 -2.30 8.31 3.51
C GLY A 42 -2.44 6.85 4.03
N ARG A 43 -1.34 6.16 4.31
CA ARG A 43 -1.36 4.81 4.91
C ARG A 43 -1.07 4.80 6.40
N LEU A 44 -0.18 5.66 6.88
CA LEU A 44 0.28 5.67 8.26
C LEU A 44 -0.18 6.88 9.05
N GLU A 45 -0.40 8.01 8.38
CA GLU A 45 -0.75 9.29 8.98
C GLU A 45 -1.84 9.99 8.13
N ASP A 46 -1.84 11.33 8.13
CA ASP A 46 -2.77 12.15 7.35
C ASP A 46 -2.18 12.49 5.98
N ILE A 47 -2.93 12.20 4.92
CA ILE A 47 -2.59 12.53 3.53
C ILE A 47 -2.46 14.05 3.29
N SER A 48 -3.02 14.89 4.17
CA SER A 48 -2.98 16.34 4.06
C SER A 48 -1.57 16.89 3.93
N ILE A 49 -0.58 16.29 4.62
CA ILE A 49 0.85 16.66 4.49
C ILE A 49 1.32 16.53 3.03
N GLY A 50 0.90 15.46 2.35
CA GLY A 50 1.22 15.24 0.94
C GLY A 50 0.55 16.26 0.02
N ILE A 51 -0.70 16.63 0.32
CA ILE A 51 -1.47 17.64 -0.41
C ILE A 51 -0.82 19.01 -0.23
N GLU A 52 -0.51 19.41 0.99
CA GLU A 52 0.14 20.68 1.31
C GLU A 52 1.52 20.79 0.67
N CYS A 53 2.31 19.71 0.68
CA CYS A 53 3.58 19.65 -0.01
C CYS A 53 3.44 19.98 -1.51
N LEU A 54 2.40 19.49 -2.16
CA LEU A 54 2.17 19.69 -3.60
C LEU A 54 1.56 21.05 -3.94
N LEU A 55 0.81 21.66 -3.02
CA LEU A 55 0.07 22.91 -3.24
C LEU A 55 0.86 24.17 -2.83
N THR A 56 1.86 24.04 -1.97
CA THR A 56 2.66 25.20 -1.54
C THR A 56 3.48 25.81 -2.69
N ASP A 57 3.52 27.13 -2.74
CA ASP A 57 4.41 27.89 -3.65
C ASP A 57 5.75 28.25 -2.95
N ASP A 58 5.87 27.98 -1.65
CA ASP A 58 7.08 28.23 -0.86
C ASP A 58 8.02 27.01 -0.83
N MET A 59 9.25 27.20 -1.23
CA MET A 59 10.23 26.11 -1.32
C MET A 59 10.65 25.59 0.07
N ASP A 60 10.77 26.44 1.08
CA ASP A 60 11.19 26.01 2.41
C ASP A 60 10.10 25.15 3.06
N THR A 61 8.84 25.53 2.92
CA THR A 61 7.69 24.76 3.33
C THR A 61 7.64 23.41 2.57
N ALA A 62 7.87 23.41 1.26
CA ALA A 62 7.91 22.20 0.47
C ALA A 62 9.02 21.23 0.90
N LEU A 63 10.21 21.74 1.20
CA LEU A 63 11.33 20.93 1.71
C LEU A 63 11.03 20.35 3.08
N HIS A 64 10.41 21.12 3.97
CA HIS A 64 9.97 20.63 5.28
C HIS A 64 8.99 19.46 5.15
N HIS A 65 7.93 19.62 4.35
CA HIS A 65 6.95 18.55 4.12
C HIS A 65 7.56 17.34 3.40
N ALA A 66 8.46 17.55 2.44
CA ALA A 66 9.15 16.45 1.75
C ALA A 66 10.02 15.62 2.72
N ALA A 67 10.67 16.25 3.69
CA ALA A 67 11.43 15.54 4.73
C ALA A 67 10.50 14.69 5.63
N ILE A 68 9.35 15.22 6.04
CA ILE A 68 8.34 14.46 6.80
C ILE A 68 7.85 13.26 5.99
N LEU A 69 7.48 13.47 4.72
CA LEU A 69 7.02 12.41 3.83
C LEU A 69 8.07 11.33 3.58
N ASP A 70 9.35 11.69 3.53
CA ASP A 70 10.45 10.73 3.40
C ASP A 70 10.60 9.87 4.66
N ARG A 71 10.51 10.47 5.86
CA ARG A 71 10.50 9.75 7.15
C ARG A 71 9.34 8.76 7.21
N ILE A 72 8.10 9.21 6.96
CA ILE A 72 6.90 8.35 6.96
C ILE A 72 7.05 7.20 5.95
N ASN A 73 7.61 7.45 4.78
CA ASN A 73 7.85 6.40 3.79
C ASN A 73 8.95 5.41 4.24
N GLY A 74 9.94 5.85 5.00
CA GLY A 74 10.91 4.98 5.67
C GLY A 74 10.22 4.03 6.65
N GLU A 75 9.44 4.58 7.57
CA GLU A 75 8.66 3.82 8.57
C GLU A 75 7.70 2.82 7.89
N ARG A 76 6.99 3.25 6.84
CA ARG A 76 6.13 2.35 6.07
C ARG A 76 6.90 1.16 5.48
N ARG A 77 8.13 1.38 4.98
CA ARG A 77 8.97 0.29 4.43
C ARG A 77 9.40 -0.71 5.49
N GLU A 78 9.74 -0.24 6.68
CA GLU A 78 10.11 -1.09 7.82
C GLU A 78 8.93 -1.95 8.25
N ILE A 79 7.74 -1.34 8.43
CA ILE A 79 6.50 -2.05 8.74
C ILE A 79 6.17 -3.08 7.65
N GLU A 80 6.25 -2.68 6.36
CA GLU A 80 6.01 -3.60 5.22
C GLU A 80 6.99 -4.78 5.24
N SER A 81 8.27 -4.56 5.53
CA SER A 81 9.28 -5.62 5.57
C SER A 81 8.97 -6.63 6.65
N THR A 82 8.70 -6.17 7.88
CA THR A 82 8.35 -7.04 9.01
C THR A 82 7.07 -7.84 8.74
N MET A 83 6.00 -7.18 8.32
CA MET A 83 4.73 -7.85 8.00
C MET A 83 4.88 -8.85 6.85
N ARG A 84 5.69 -8.54 5.84
CA ARG A 84 5.96 -9.44 4.71
C ARG A 84 6.70 -10.70 5.16
N GLU A 85 7.71 -10.57 6.00
CA GLU A 85 8.46 -11.71 6.54
C GLU A 85 7.54 -12.63 7.35
N GLN A 86 6.69 -12.07 8.20
CA GLN A 86 5.68 -12.80 8.95
C GLN A 86 4.68 -13.50 8.01
N ALA A 87 4.12 -12.77 7.03
CA ALA A 87 3.18 -13.33 6.08
C ALA A 87 3.79 -14.48 5.25
N PHE A 88 5.06 -14.36 4.87
CA PHE A 88 5.75 -15.41 4.14
C PHE A 88 6.03 -16.63 5.02
N ALA A 89 6.33 -16.44 6.31
CA ALA A 89 6.45 -17.57 7.25
C ALA A 89 5.13 -18.35 7.37
N TYR A 90 3.98 -17.66 7.42
CA TYR A 90 2.66 -18.33 7.39
C TYR A 90 2.44 -19.11 6.09
N VAL A 91 2.76 -18.51 4.94
CA VAL A 91 2.59 -19.17 3.63
C VAL A 91 3.52 -20.37 3.49
N ASP A 92 4.77 -20.27 3.93
CA ASP A 92 5.76 -21.32 3.83
C ASP A 92 5.47 -22.52 4.75
N ALA A 93 4.67 -22.30 5.80
CA ALA A 93 4.17 -23.37 6.65
C ALA A 93 2.95 -24.12 6.06
N MET A 94 2.35 -23.60 4.98
CA MET A 94 1.25 -24.28 4.29
C MET A 94 1.81 -25.41 3.40
N ASP A 95 0.98 -26.44 3.17
CA ASP A 95 1.30 -27.50 2.22
C ASP A 95 1.30 -26.93 0.79
N ALA A 96 2.48 -26.82 0.20
CA ALA A 96 2.65 -26.29 -1.15
C ALA A 96 1.92 -27.12 -2.24
N SER A 97 1.67 -28.40 -1.98
CA SER A 97 0.93 -29.30 -2.88
C SER A 97 -0.60 -29.10 -2.80
N ASN A 98 -1.08 -28.45 -1.73
CA ASN A 98 -2.51 -28.25 -1.45
C ASN A 98 -2.82 -26.83 -0.96
N LEU A 99 -2.30 -25.83 -1.65
CA LEU A 99 -2.63 -24.43 -1.35
C LEU A 99 -4.11 -24.15 -1.56
N PRO A 100 -4.77 -23.41 -0.66
CA PRO A 100 -6.18 -23.04 -0.81
C PRO A 100 -6.42 -22.18 -2.07
N ALA A 101 -7.65 -22.19 -2.57
CA ALA A 101 -8.03 -21.39 -3.73
C ALA A 101 -7.83 -19.87 -3.51
N CYS A 102 -7.98 -19.41 -2.26
CA CYS A 102 -7.64 -18.05 -1.80
C CYS A 102 -6.78 -18.16 -0.54
N VAL A 103 -5.65 -17.47 -0.52
CA VAL A 103 -4.75 -17.44 0.64
C VAL A 103 -5.13 -16.29 1.56
N CYS A 104 -5.57 -16.61 2.77
CA CYS A 104 -5.88 -15.63 3.81
C CYS A 104 -4.79 -15.64 4.88
N VAL A 105 -4.24 -14.47 5.19
CA VAL A 105 -3.25 -14.29 6.25
C VAL A 105 -3.69 -13.19 7.20
N CYS A 106 -3.44 -13.36 8.48
CA CYS A 106 -3.85 -12.43 9.53
C CYS A 106 -2.83 -12.41 10.64
N ASP A 107 -2.54 -11.23 11.16
CA ASP A 107 -1.81 -11.07 12.41
C ASP A 107 -2.32 -9.84 13.16
N GLU A 108 -2.42 -9.97 14.50
CA GLU A 108 -2.95 -8.90 15.35
C GLU A 108 -2.05 -7.66 15.42
N SER A 109 -0.75 -7.85 15.20
CA SER A 109 0.24 -6.78 15.20
C SER A 109 0.31 -5.97 13.90
N TRP A 110 -0.39 -6.41 12.86
CA TRP A 110 -0.28 -5.79 11.54
C TRP A 110 -0.97 -4.44 11.45
N HIS A 111 -0.31 -3.54 10.72
CA HIS A 111 -0.84 -2.19 10.49
C HIS A 111 -1.85 -2.19 9.34
N GLN A 112 -3.06 -1.67 9.59
CA GLN A 112 -4.19 -1.64 8.64
C GLN A 112 -3.86 -0.96 7.31
N GLY A 113 -3.06 0.12 7.32
CA GLY A 113 -2.66 0.86 6.12
C GLY A 113 -1.70 0.09 5.20
N VAL A 114 -1.14 -1.04 5.68
CA VAL A 114 -0.11 -1.81 4.97
C VAL A 114 -0.64 -3.16 4.48
N VAL A 115 -1.75 -3.69 5.03
CA VAL A 115 -2.31 -5.01 4.63
C VAL A 115 -2.51 -5.15 3.13
N GLY A 116 -2.87 -4.09 2.41
CA GLY A 116 -3.03 -4.15 0.96
C GLY A 116 -1.73 -4.39 0.19
N LEU A 117 -0.58 -3.98 0.75
CA LEU A 117 0.74 -4.29 0.20
C LEU A 117 1.08 -5.76 0.49
N ILE A 118 0.78 -6.24 1.70
CA ILE A 118 1.03 -7.64 2.07
C ILE A 118 0.18 -8.60 1.23
N ALA A 119 -1.11 -8.33 1.05
CA ALA A 119 -1.96 -9.13 0.17
C ALA A 119 -1.38 -9.22 -1.25
N ALA A 120 -0.82 -8.11 -1.78
CA ALA A 120 -0.16 -8.13 -3.08
C ALA A 120 1.09 -9.04 -3.09
N ARG A 121 1.92 -9.00 -2.05
CA ARG A 121 3.12 -9.83 -1.93
C ARG A 121 2.79 -11.33 -1.79
N VAL A 122 1.77 -11.64 -0.99
CA VAL A 122 1.28 -13.03 -0.84
C VAL A 122 0.73 -13.54 -2.17
N ARG A 123 -0.08 -12.74 -2.87
CA ARG A 123 -0.57 -13.08 -4.21
C ARG A 123 0.58 -13.36 -5.20
N GLU A 124 1.60 -12.51 -5.22
CA GLU A 124 2.77 -12.68 -6.09
C GLU A 124 3.54 -13.97 -5.79
N ARG A 125 3.66 -14.36 -4.50
CA ARG A 125 4.34 -15.57 -4.07
C ARG A 125 3.54 -16.84 -4.37
N CYS A 126 2.22 -16.80 -4.11
CA CYS A 126 1.35 -17.99 -4.20
C CYS A 126 0.69 -18.16 -5.57
N HIS A 127 0.68 -17.11 -6.41
CA HIS A 127 -0.10 -17.06 -7.67
C HIS A 127 -1.58 -17.39 -7.45
N ARG A 128 -2.14 -16.97 -6.31
CA ARG A 128 -3.53 -17.15 -5.88
C ARG A 128 -4.14 -15.82 -5.44
N PRO A 129 -5.46 -15.65 -5.53
CA PRO A 129 -6.14 -14.59 -4.80
C PRO A 129 -5.71 -14.61 -3.35
N SER A 130 -5.49 -13.43 -2.77
CA SER A 130 -4.98 -13.36 -1.39
C SER A 130 -5.63 -12.20 -0.64
N ILE A 131 -5.91 -12.43 0.63
CA ILE A 131 -6.45 -11.42 1.54
C ILE A 131 -5.52 -11.35 2.76
N ALA A 132 -5.12 -10.16 3.12
CA ALA A 132 -4.40 -9.90 4.36
C ALA A 132 -5.29 -9.09 5.30
N PHE A 133 -5.35 -9.50 6.56
CA PHE A 133 -6.17 -8.88 7.60
C PHE A 133 -5.30 -8.31 8.70
N ALA A 134 -5.74 -7.18 9.25
CA ALA A 134 -5.23 -6.61 10.49
C ALA A 134 -6.40 -6.36 11.45
N ARG A 135 -6.13 -6.31 12.75
CA ARG A 135 -7.13 -5.99 13.76
C ARG A 135 -7.57 -4.53 13.61
N GLU A 136 -8.85 -4.30 13.49
CA GLU A 136 -9.44 -2.94 13.51
C GLU A 136 -10.00 -2.62 14.90
N SER A 137 -10.62 -3.61 15.55
CA SER A 137 -11.14 -3.52 16.91
C SER A 137 -11.10 -4.89 17.58
N ASN A 138 -11.67 -5.00 18.78
CA ASN A 138 -11.74 -6.29 19.48
C ASN A 138 -12.59 -7.35 18.75
N THR A 139 -13.48 -6.91 17.86
CA THR A 139 -14.44 -7.80 17.16
C THR A 139 -14.34 -7.72 15.64
N LEU A 140 -13.57 -6.80 15.10
CA LEU A 140 -13.50 -6.56 13.66
C LEU A 140 -12.06 -6.65 13.13
N LEU A 141 -11.94 -7.26 11.95
CA LEU A 141 -10.73 -7.26 11.15
C LEU A 141 -10.94 -6.39 9.91
N LYS A 142 -9.95 -5.62 9.56
CA LYS A 142 -9.87 -4.91 8.28
C LYS A 142 -9.03 -5.70 7.31
N GLY A 143 -9.64 -6.13 6.22
CA GLY A 143 -8.98 -6.90 5.17
C GLY A 143 -8.67 -6.08 3.93
N SER A 144 -7.70 -6.54 3.16
CA SER A 144 -7.50 -6.08 1.79
C SER A 144 -7.23 -7.28 0.89
N ALA A 145 -8.03 -7.41 -0.17
CA ALA A 145 -7.92 -8.47 -1.14
C ALA A 145 -7.10 -8.05 -2.38
N ARG A 146 -6.35 -8.99 -2.92
CA ARG A 146 -5.68 -8.88 -4.22
C ARG A 146 -5.94 -10.13 -5.03
N SER A 147 -6.39 -9.95 -6.27
CA SER A 147 -6.78 -11.06 -7.14
C SER A 147 -5.78 -11.34 -8.25
N ILE A 148 -6.01 -12.40 -8.98
CA ILE A 148 -5.30 -12.83 -10.19
C ILE A 148 -6.19 -12.63 -11.41
N GLN A 149 -5.60 -12.70 -12.60
CA GLN A 149 -6.36 -12.62 -13.84
C GLN A 149 -7.44 -13.73 -13.92
N GLY A 150 -8.62 -13.35 -14.35
CA GLY A 150 -9.75 -14.28 -14.47
C GLY A 150 -10.58 -14.46 -13.19
N VAL A 151 -10.17 -13.88 -12.07
CA VAL A 151 -10.90 -13.96 -10.80
C VAL A 151 -11.24 -12.55 -10.31
N HIS A 152 -12.53 -12.24 -10.22
CA HIS A 152 -13.00 -10.90 -9.82
C HIS A 152 -13.11 -10.80 -8.29
N ALA A 153 -12.23 -10.01 -7.65
CA ALA A 153 -12.13 -9.94 -6.19
C ALA A 153 -13.44 -9.55 -5.51
N ARG A 154 -14.11 -8.49 -5.98
CA ARG A 154 -15.36 -8.03 -5.40
C ARG A 154 -16.47 -9.08 -5.51
N ASP A 155 -16.60 -9.73 -6.67
CA ASP A 155 -17.65 -10.73 -6.89
C ASP A 155 -17.44 -11.97 -6.01
N LEU A 156 -16.18 -12.36 -5.74
CA LEU A 156 -15.88 -13.40 -4.76
C LEU A 156 -16.33 -13.02 -3.34
N LEU A 157 -16.07 -11.78 -2.92
CA LEU A 157 -16.52 -11.31 -1.60
C LEU A 157 -18.05 -11.24 -1.52
N GLU A 158 -18.72 -10.84 -2.61
CA GLU A 158 -20.18 -10.84 -2.71
C GLU A 158 -20.75 -12.26 -2.62
N ALA A 159 -20.12 -13.23 -3.27
CA ALA A 159 -20.51 -14.63 -3.18
C ALA A 159 -20.36 -15.18 -1.75
N VAL A 160 -19.26 -14.87 -1.07
CA VAL A 160 -19.05 -15.25 0.34
C VAL A 160 -20.10 -14.61 1.23
N HIS A 161 -20.35 -13.31 1.09
CA HIS A 161 -21.37 -12.60 1.87
C HIS A 161 -22.79 -13.14 1.60
N THR A 162 -23.08 -13.61 0.39
CA THR A 162 -24.37 -14.22 0.07
C THR A 162 -24.56 -15.58 0.77
N VAL A 163 -23.47 -16.35 0.92
CA VAL A 163 -23.51 -17.66 1.60
C VAL A 163 -23.53 -17.49 3.13
N ASP A 164 -22.74 -16.56 3.64
CA ASP A 164 -22.63 -16.26 5.07
C ASP A 164 -22.54 -14.74 5.31
N PRO A 165 -23.68 -14.07 5.52
CA PRO A 165 -23.72 -12.61 5.69
C PRO A 165 -22.98 -12.12 6.96
N ASP A 166 -22.76 -12.98 7.94
CA ASP A 166 -22.15 -12.61 9.22
C ASP A 166 -20.61 -12.56 9.15
N VAL A 167 -20.01 -13.20 8.13
CA VAL A 167 -18.54 -13.23 7.98
C VAL A 167 -18.00 -11.91 7.45
N ILE A 168 -18.72 -11.22 6.58
CA ILE A 168 -18.29 -9.96 5.97
C ILE A 168 -19.31 -8.87 6.27
N VAL A 169 -18.95 -7.95 7.18
CA VAL A 169 -19.82 -6.83 7.55
C VAL A 169 -19.97 -5.82 6.41
N LYS A 170 -18.86 -5.53 5.72
CA LYS A 170 -18.81 -4.57 4.61
C LYS A 170 -17.67 -4.90 3.66
N PHE A 171 -17.92 -4.76 2.39
CA PHE A 171 -16.86 -4.90 1.38
C PHE A 171 -17.09 -3.92 0.22
N GLY A 172 -16.05 -3.71 -0.56
CA GLY A 172 -16.07 -2.90 -1.76
C GLY A 172 -14.78 -3.09 -2.54
N GLY A 173 -14.75 -2.65 -3.78
CA GLY A 173 -13.56 -2.76 -4.61
C GLY A 173 -13.87 -3.02 -6.08
N HIS A 174 -12.87 -3.54 -6.77
CA HIS A 174 -12.84 -3.79 -8.20
C HIS A 174 -12.35 -5.22 -8.50
N ALA A 175 -12.20 -5.56 -9.78
CA ALA A 175 -11.81 -6.90 -10.22
C ALA A 175 -10.51 -7.41 -9.57
N MET A 176 -9.48 -6.56 -9.48
CA MET A 176 -8.14 -6.97 -9.03
C MET A 176 -7.85 -6.65 -7.56
N ALA A 177 -8.69 -5.85 -6.89
CA ALA A 177 -8.48 -5.41 -5.51
C ALA A 177 -9.81 -5.03 -4.84
N ALA A 178 -9.97 -5.44 -3.60
CA ALA A 178 -11.08 -5.12 -2.73
C ALA A 178 -10.59 -4.94 -1.28
#